data_dc7a6ce0cadb83e5f81e7f63b4c46eb4
#
_entry.id   dc7a6ce0cadb83e5f81e7f63b4c46eb4
#
_cell.length_a   1.000
_cell.length_b   1.000
_cell.length_c   1.000
_cell.angle_alpha   90.00
_cell.angle_beta   90.00
_cell.angle_gamma   90.00
#
_symmetry.space_group_name_H-M   'P 1'
#
loop_
_entity.id
_entity.type
_entity.pdbx_description
1 polymer ?
#
loop_
_entity_poly.entity_id
_entity_poly.type
_entity_poly.pdbx_seq_one_letter_code
_entity_poly.pdbx_strand_id
1 'polypeptide(L)'
;MASTDVADAEAGARASSRVADAKKKERIKRDLTEGITGSWESVVKIYEEHPEAHTMKISKLENTALHIAVESRRGDTVEQLVEQITKSTTEKPEDVLSKENERGNTPLHWAASLGNIEMCKCITGEYKQLLRKRNKESETPLFLAVRHGKKDAFLWLYKEFEDDTKAHECCGIEGGGTVLYCAIEGGYMDLAFQIIQMDENPNLKAKHLMDYLDNEKSTLHLLDEKPTAFRSGIHLGLFKKIIYNCIFVEELIPETSLESPQHPKNYQTCINFFQKPWQMIKLLGGVGTPPPMTSGAHLYPDRP
;
A
#
# COMPACT_ATOMS: atom_id res chain seq x y z
N MET A 1 -28.73 55.04 -21.79
CA MET A 1 -28.91 54.89 -20.33
C MET A 1 -29.50 53.53 -19.92
N ALA A 2 -30.30 52.85 -20.71
CA ALA A 2 -30.87 51.53 -20.32
C ALA A 2 -29.93 50.34 -20.39
N SER A 3 -28.76 50.44 -21.01
CA SER A 3 -27.81 49.30 -21.18
C SER A 3 -26.84 49.08 -20.01
N THR A 4 -26.61 50.12 -19.21
CA THR A 4 -25.73 50.05 -18.05
C THR A 4 -26.42 49.48 -16.81
N ASP A 5 -27.73 49.76 -16.66
CA ASP A 5 -28.50 49.29 -15.50
C ASP A 5 -28.76 47.78 -15.53
N VAL A 6 -28.81 47.17 -16.72
CA VAL A 6 -28.97 45.70 -16.90
C VAL A 6 -27.67 44.99 -16.57
N ALA A 7 -26.51 45.52 -17.00
CA ALA A 7 -25.22 44.95 -16.72
C ALA A 7 -24.87 44.97 -15.21
N ASP A 8 -25.23 46.05 -14.52
CA ASP A 8 -25.01 46.18 -13.06
C ASP A 8 -25.92 45.24 -12.27
N ALA A 9 -27.17 45.04 -12.71
CA ALA A 9 -28.08 44.10 -12.08
C ALA A 9 -27.62 42.63 -12.26
N GLU A 10 -27.14 42.27 -13.47
CA GLU A 10 -26.57 40.93 -13.73
C GLU A 10 -25.26 40.68 -12.91
N ALA A 11 -24.39 41.71 -12.77
CA ALA A 11 -23.19 41.61 -11.96
C ALA A 11 -23.55 41.41 -10.48
N GLY A 12 -24.55 42.14 -9.96
CA GLY A 12 -25.05 41.96 -8.61
C GLY A 12 -25.66 40.59 -8.34
N ALA A 13 -26.44 40.06 -9.27
CA ALA A 13 -27.03 38.72 -9.19
C ALA A 13 -25.93 37.63 -9.19
N ARG A 14 -24.92 37.73 -10.05
CA ARG A 14 -23.77 36.84 -10.10
C ARG A 14 -22.91 36.89 -8.81
N ALA A 15 -22.74 38.09 -8.23
CA ALA A 15 -22.03 38.25 -6.97
C ALA A 15 -22.79 37.61 -5.80
N SER A 16 -24.11 37.78 -5.76
CA SER A 16 -24.97 37.16 -4.74
C SER A 16 -24.97 35.62 -4.84
N SER A 17 -25.04 35.08 -6.06
CA SER A 17 -24.94 33.62 -6.29
C SER A 17 -23.59 33.05 -5.82
N ARG A 18 -22.46 33.71 -6.15
CA ARG A 18 -21.11 33.28 -5.71
C ARG A 18 -20.99 33.27 -4.18
N VAL A 19 -21.58 34.23 -3.50
CA VAL A 19 -21.57 34.27 -2.01
C VAL A 19 -22.41 33.15 -1.43
N ALA A 20 -23.57 32.81 -2.04
CA ALA A 20 -24.41 31.71 -1.62
C ALA A 20 -23.70 30.35 -1.82
N ASP A 21 -23.04 30.16 -2.97
CA ASP A 21 -22.27 28.96 -3.30
C ASP A 21 -21.07 28.77 -2.37
N ALA A 22 -20.36 29.87 -2.03
CA ALA A 22 -19.26 29.83 -1.08
C ALA A 22 -19.74 29.43 0.33
N LYS A 23 -20.85 29.98 0.80
CA LYS A 23 -21.45 29.61 2.09
C LYS A 23 -21.91 28.15 2.11
N LYS A 24 -22.47 27.65 1.01
CA LYS A 24 -22.87 26.24 0.86
C LYS A 24 -21.64 25.34 0.97
N LYS A 25 -20.56 25.64 0.24
CA LYS A 25 -19.30 24.86 0.29
C LYS A 25 -18.69 24.84 1.69
N GLU A 26 -18.66 25.97 2.38
CA GLU A 26 -18.12 26.05 3.74
C GLU A 26 -18.95 25.22 4.74
N ARG A 27 -20.27 25.21 4.56
CA ARG A 27 -21.15 24.35 5.36
C ARG A 27 -20.87 22.89 5.13
N ILE A 28 -20.84 22.42 3.87
CA ILE A 28 -20.55 21.03 3.53
C ILE A 28 -19.18 20.61 4.09
N LYS A 29 -18.16 21.47 3.96
CA LYS A 29 -16.82 21.21 4.49
C LYS A 29 -16.81 21.02 6.00
N ARG A 30 -17.55 21.86 6.74
CA ARG A 30 -17.71 21.72 8.19
C ARG A 30 -18.43 20.41 8.54
N ASP A 31 -19.54 20.12 7.88
CA ASP A 31 -20.35 18.92 8.11
C ASP A 31 -19.54 17.65 7.83
N LEU A 32 -18.69 17.64 6.76
CA LEU A 32 -17.71 16.58 6.50
C LEU A 32 -16.70 16.43 7.63
N THR A 33 -16.14 17.54 8.14
CA THR A 33 -15.16 17.51 9.22
C THR A 33 -15.76 16.97 10.51
N GLU A 34 -16.97 17.36 10.84
CA GLU A 34 -17.73 16.85 11.98
C GLU A 34 -18.07 15.37 11.81
N GLY A 35 -18.48 14.95 10.60
CA GLY A 35 -18.76 13.54 10.28
C GLY A 35 -17.54 12.64 10.45
N ILE A 36 -16.37 13.05 9.99
CA ILE A 36 -15.13 12.28 10.13
C ILE A 36 -14.73 12.04 11.59
N THR A 37 -14.98 13.03 12.46
CA THR A 37 -14.67 12.90 13.89
C THR A 37 -15.78 12.21 14.67
N GLY A 38 -17.01 12.22 14.16
CA GLY A 38 -18.20 11.66 14.81
C GLY A 38 -18.68 10.36 14.17
N SER A 39 -19.36 10.45 13.03
CA SER A 39 -19.98 9.31 12.34
C SER A 39 -19.66 9.31 10.85
N TRP A 40 -19.04 8.26 10.38
CA TRP A 40 -18.72 8.07 8.97
C TRP A 40 -19.98 7.84 8.10
N GLU A 41 -21.06 7.35 8.68
CA GLU A 41 -22.36 7.24 8.00
C GLU A 41 -22.86 8.63 7.56
N SER A 42 -22.59 9.67 8.36
CA SER A 42 -22.90 11.06 7.98
C SER A 42 -22.07 11.51 6.80
N VAL A 43 -20.78 11.11 6.72
CA VAL A 43 -19.90 11.44 5.58
C VAL A 43 -20.40 10.78 4.31
N VAL A 44 -20.79 9.50 4.36
CA VAL A 44 -21.36 8.76 3.22
C VAL A 44 -22.64 9.44 2.72
N LYS A 45 -23.52 9.85 3.64
CA LYS A 45 -24.74 10.57 3.30
C LYS A 45 -24.48 11.92 2.64
N ILE A 46 -23.47 12.67 3.12
CA ILE A 46 -23.04 13.91 2.50
C ILE A 46 -22.50 13.67 1.08
N TYR A 47 -21.79 12.57 0.84
CA TYR A 47 -21.31 12.17 -0.49
C TYR A 47 -22.47 11.85 -1.44
N GLU A 48 -23.53 11.21 -0.94
CA GLU A 48 -24.74 10.92 -1.69
C GLU A 48 -25.52 12.19 -2.07
N GLU A 49 -25.72 13.11 -1.12
CA GLU A 49 -26.52 14.32 -1.31
C GLU A 49 -25.77 15.45 -2.03
N HIS A 50 -24.43 15.47 -1.94
CA HIS A 50 -23.58 16.58 -2.40
C HIS A 50 -22.38 16.10 -3.21
N PRO A 51 -22.52 15.88 -4.54
CA PRO A 51 -21.37 15.46 -5.37
C PRO A 51 -20.15 16.39 -5.29
N GLU A 52 -20.35 17.68 -5.05
CA GLU A 52 -19.28 18.65 -4.83
C GLU A 52 -18.39 18.32 -3.61
N ALA A 53 -18.90 17.50 -2.68
CA ALA A 53 -18.14 17.04 -1.50
C ALA A 53 -17.00 16.09 -1.85
N HIS A 54 -17.13 15.34 -2.96
CA HIS A 54 -16.17 14.30 -3.34
C HIS A 54 -14.75 14.82 -3.54
N THR A 55 -14.62 16.06 -3.99
CA THR A 55 -13.33 16.70 -4.31
C THR A 55 -12.90 17.73 -3.28
N MET A 56 -13.70 17.95 -2.21
CA MET A 56 -13.40 18.93 -1.19
C MET A 56 -12.19 18.55 -0.34
N LYS A 57 -11.23 19.45 -0.26
CA LYS A 57 -10.07 19.36 0.62
C LYS A 57 -10.44 19.83 2.02
N ILE A 58 -10.39 18.93 2.99
CA ILE A 58 -10.92 19.15 4.35
C ILE A 58 -9.85 19.22 5.42
N SER A 59 -8.67 18.66 5.19
CA SER A 59 -7.55 18.75 6.14
C SER A 59 -6.54 19.83 5.75
N LYS A 60 -5.61 20.16 6.66
CA LYS A 60 -4.47 21.03 6.38
C LYS A 60 -3.52 20.45 5.32
N LEU A 61 -3.46 19.13 5.21
CA LEU A 61 -2.70 18.40 4.20
C LEU A 61 -3.48 18.26 2.88
N GLU A 62 -4.55 19.02 2.71
CA GLU A 62 -5.41 18.97 1.53
C GLU A 62 -6.03 17.59 1.24
N ASN A 63 -6.17 16.73 2.26
CA ASN A 63 -6.83 15.45 2.12
C ASN A 63 -8.33 15.63 1.88
N THR A 64 -8.91 14.84 0.98
CA THR A 64 -10.36 14.65 0.85
C THR A 64 -10.86 13.64 1.89
N ALA A 65 -12.18 13.51 2.06
CA ALA A 65 -12.71 12.51 3.00
C ALA A 65 -12.29 11.08 2.61
N LEU A 66 -12.18 10.78 1.32
CA LEU A 66 -11.70 9.47 0.85
C LEU A 66 -10.24 9.21 1.28
N HIS A 67 -9.34 10.19 1.21
CA HIS A 67 -7.98 10.05 1.72
C HIS A 67 -7.97 9.68 3.20
N ILE A 68 -8.79 10.38 4.00
CA ILE A 68 -8.85 10.16 5.45
C ILE A 68 -9.49 8.80 5.79
N ALA A 69 -10.50 8.36 5.02
CA ALA A 69 -11.10 7.04 5.18
C ALA A 69 -10.08 5.92 4.94
N VAL A 70 -9.26 6.05 3.89
CA VAL A 70 -8.16 5.12 3.58
C VAL A 70 -7.11 5.13 4.69
N GLU A 71 -6.63 6.32 5.10
CA GLU A 71 -5.64 6.49 6.17
C GLU A 71 -6.13 5.87 7.48
N SER A 72 -7.41 6.03 7.78
CA SER A 72 -8.09 5.44 8.96
C SER A 72 -8.40 3.95 8.83
N ARG A 73 -8.01 3.30 7.73
CA ARG A 73 -8.21 1.87 7.44
C ARG A 73 -9.68 1.42 7.47
N ARG A 74 -10.61 2.28 7.09
CA ARG A 74 -12.06 2.01 7.08
C ARG A 74 -12.51 1.42 5.75
N GLY A 75 -12.30 0.12 5.55
CA GLY A 75 -12.61 -0.59 4.31
C GLY A 75 -14.03 -0.37 3.82
N ASP A 76 -15.01 -0.66 4.67
CA ASP A 76 -16.43 -0.54 4.34
C ASP A 76 -16.81 0.90 3.95
N THR A 77 -16.25 1.89 4.67
CA THR A 77 -16.49 3.31 4.35
C THR A 77 -15.85 3.69 3.01
N VAL A 78 -14.63 3.21 2.74
CA VAL A 78 -13.95 3.45 1.45
C VAL A 78 -14.80 2.89 0.31
N GLU A 79 -15.34 1.68 0.43
CA GLU A 79 -16.21 1.07 -0.55
C GLU A 79 -17.46 1.91 -0.80
N GLN A 80 -18.16 2.34 0.26
CA GLN A 80 -19.33 3.20 0.16
C GLN A 80 -19.03 4.54 -0.49
N LEU A 81 -17.92 5.20 -0.12
CA LEU A 81 -17.53 6.48 -0.73
C LEU A 81 -17.18 6.33 -2.21
N VAL A 82 -16.46 5.27 -2.59
CA VAL A 82 -16.14 4.97 -4.00
C VAL A 82 -17.43 4.68 -4.77
N GLU A 83 -18.37 3.95 -4.19
CA GLU A 83 -19.67 3.68 -4.79
C GLU A 83 -20.45 4.99 -5.08
N GLN A 84 -20.49 5.93 -4.14
CA GLN A 84 -21.13 7.23 -4.36
C GLN A 84 -20.44 8.04 -5.46
N ILE A 85 -19.10 8.02 -5.51
CA ILE A 85 -18.31 8.68 -6.55
C ILE A 85 -18.64 8.09 -7.93
N THR A 86 -18.72 6.76 -8.04
CA THR A 86 -18.99 6.07 -9.33
C THR A 86 -20.43 6.24 -9.80
N LYS A 87 -21.39 6.40 -8.89
CA LYS A 87 -22.79 6.70 -9.22
C LYS A 87 -23.00 8.15 -9.64
N SER A 88 -22.13 9.05 -9.26
CA SER A 88 -22.25 10.47 -9.56
C SER A 88 -22.07 10.74 -11.06
N THR A 89 -22.94 11.58 -11.63
CA THR A 89 -22.85 12.01 -13.03
C THR A 89 -22.21 13.38 -13.20
N THR A 90 -21.82 14.02 -12.09
CA THR A 90 -21.37 15.44 -12.07
C THR A 90 -19.91 15.56 -12.55
N GLU A 91 -19.03 14.70 -12.05
CA GLU A 91 -17.61 14.65 -12.43
C GLU A 91 -17.29 13.22 -12.85
N LYS A 92 -16.25 13.04 -13.68
CA LYS A 92 -15.78 11.71 -14.03
C LYS A 92 -15.20 11.05 -12.78
N PRO A 93 -15.59 9.82 -12.45
CA PRO A 93 -15.09 9.12 -11.26
C PRO A 93 -13.56 9.07 -11.22
N GLU A 94 -12.90 8.89 -12.36
CA GLU A 94 -11.44 8.90 -12.48
C GLU A 94 -10.82 10.20 -11.98
N ASP A 95 -11.40 11.35 -12.35
CA ASP A 95 -10.88 12.67 -11.96
C ASP A 95 -11.04 12.90 -10.45
N VAL A 96 -12.10 12.33 -9.86
CA VAL A 96 -12.35 12.39 -8.42
C VAL A 96 -11.38 11.47 -7.66
N LEU A 97 -11.25 10.20 -8.10
CA LEU A 97 -10.36 9.21 -7.47
C LEU A 97 -8.88 9.55 -7.63
N SER A 98 -8.54 10.38 -8.63
CA SER A 98 -7.18 10.88 -8.85
C SER A 98 -6.86 12.18 -8.11
N LYS A 99 -7.77 12.71 -7.29
CA LYS A 99 -7.48 13.94 -6.52
C LYS A 99 -6.26 13.75 -5.63
N GLU A 100 -5.42 14.76 -5.66
CA GLU A 100 -4.14 14.79 -4.96
C GLU A 100 -4.25 15.62 -3.67
N ASN A 101 -3.56 15.17 -2.64
CA ASN A 101 -3.35 15.95 -1.43
C ASN A 101 -2.14 16.89 -1.59
N GLU A 102 -1.72 17.56 -0.48
CA GLU A 102 -0.57 18.48 -0.47
C GLU A 102 0.74 17.82 -0.96
N ARG A 103 0.92 16.51 -0.75
CA ARG A 103 2.11 15.75 -1.22
C ARG A 103 1.96 15.20 -2.63
N GLY A 104 0.84 15.45 -3.31
CA GLY A 104 0.51 14.83 -4.59
C GLY A 104 0.03 13.39 -4.47
N ASN A 105 -0.18 12.87 -3.27
CA ASN A 105 -0.68 11.51 -3.09
C ASN A 105 -2.18 11.45 -3.39
N THR A 106 -2.60 10.47 -4.17
CA THR A 106 -4.00 10.10 -4.35
C THR A 106 -4.44 9.10 -3.27
N PRO A 107 -5.74 8.81 -3.09
CA PRO A 107 -6.20 7.77 -2.18
C PRO A 107 -5.54 6.39 -2.45
N LEU A 108 -5.26 6.06 -3.72
CA LEU A 108 -4.58 4.81 -4.08
C LEU A 108 -3.13 4.75 -3.58
N HIS A 109 -2.41 5.87 -3.56
CA HIS A 109 -1.07 5.94 -2.96
C HIS A 109 -1.10 5.55 -1.47
N TRP A 110 -2.09 6.06 -0.73
CA TRP A 110 -2.27 5.71 0.68
C TRP A 110 -2.65 4.25 0.87
N ALA A 111 -3.61 3.72 0.09
CA ALA A 111 -4.01 2.31 0.16
C ALA A 111 -2.81 1.37 -0.09
N ALA A 112 -1.99 1.70 -1.08
CA ALA A 112 -0.77 0.98 -1.42
C ALA A 112 0.27 1.02 -0.29
N SER A 113 0.53 2.20 0.30
CA SER A 113 1.47 2.39 1.40
C SER A 113 1.05 1.64 2.67
N LEU A 114 -0.26 1.51 2.90
CA LEU A 114 -0.83 0.73 4.01
C LEU A 114 -0.79 -0.78 3.74
N GLY A 115 -0.62 -1.19 2.49
CA GLY A 115 -0.65 -2.59 2.06
C GLY A 115 -2.05 -3.19 2.04
N ASN A 116 -3.09 -2.37 1.97
CA ASN A 116 -4.47 -2.84 1.95
C ASN A 116 -4.93 -3.11 0.51
N ILE A 117 -4.85 -4.37 0.10
CA ILE A 117 -5.19 -4.83 -1.25
C ILE A 117 -6.67 -4.58 -1.57
N GLU A 118 -7.56 -4.81 -0.61
CA GLU A 118 -9.01 -4.65 -0.83
C GLU A 118 -9.36 -3.17 -1.12
N MET A 119 -8.75 -2.23 -0.37
CA MET A 119 -8.90 -0.81 -0.67
C MET A 119 -8.27 -0.45 -2.03
N CYS A 120 -7.11 -1.05 -2.38
CA CYS A 120 -6.50 -0.84 -3.69
C CYS A 120 -7.44 -1.32 -4.81
N LYS A 121 -8.03 -2.52 -4.68
CA LYS A 121 -9.01 -3.07 -5.63
C LYS A 121 -10.22 -2.16 -5.77
N CYS A 122 -10.79 -1.74 -4.66
CA CYS A 122 -11.96 -0.88 -4.61
C CYS A 122 -11.71 0.46 -5.32
N ILE A 123 -10.60 1.14 -5.01
CA ILE A 123 -10.27 2.45 -5.58
C ILE A 123 -9.87 2.33 -7.05
N THR A 124 -9.11 1.30 -7.42
CA THR A 124 -8.67 1.11 -8.81
C THR A 124 -9.86 0.76 -9.71
N GLY A 125 -10.70 -0.22 -9.31
CA GLY A 125 -11.84 -0.65 -10.10
C GLY A 125 -11.50 -0.83 -11.58
N GLU A 126 -12.25 -0.12 -12.46
CA GLU A 126 -12.02 -0.08 -13.90
C GLU A 126 -11.00 0.98 -14.33
N TYR A 127 -10.57 1.86 -13.41
CA TYR A 127 -9.74 3.04 -13.69
C TYR A 127 -8.25 2.74 -13.57
N LYS A 128 -7.70 1.84 -14.43
CA LYS A 128 -6.31 1.38 -14.41
C LYS A 128 -5.27 2.50 -14.53
N GLN A 129 -5.63 3.64 -15.12
CA GLN A 129 -4.76 4.81 -15.21
C GLN A 129 -4.37 5.40 -13.83
N LEU A 130 -5.15 5.12 -12.77
CA LEU A 130 -4.81 5.52 -11.40
C LEU A 130 -3.50 4.87 -10.91
N LEU A 131 -3.16 3.69 -11.41
CA LEU A 131 -1.92 2.97 -11.09
C LEU A 131 -0.67 3.74 -11.49
N ARG A 132 -0.77 4.63 -12.50
CA ARG A 132 0.34 5.38 -13.10
C ARG A 132 0.49 6.79 -12.54
N LYS A 133 -0.43 7.24 -11.70
CA LYS A 133 -0.34 8.58 -11.10
C LYS A 133 0.93 8.69 -10.26
N ARG A 134 1.63 9.82 -10.41
CA ARG A 134 2.82 10.13 -9.64
C ARG A 134 2.54 11.24 -8.64
N ASN A 135 3.07 11.10 -7.45
CA ASN A 135 3.04 12.17 -6.45
C ASN A 135 4.12 13.24 -6.72
N LYS A 136 4.28 14.22 -5.84
CA LYS A 136 5.29 15.28 -5.98
C LYS A 136 6.74 14.78 -5.86
N GLU A 137 6.95 13.59 -5.29
CA GLU A 137 8.24 12.92 -5.23
C GLU A 137 8.45 11.97 -6.43
N SER A 138 7.62 12.10 -7.48
CA SER A 138 7.60 11.24 -8.69
C SER A 138 7.30 9.76 -8.40
N GLU A 139 6.79 9.42 -7.23
CA GLU A 139 6.47 8.07 -6.81
C GLU A 139 5.07 7.65 -7.28
N THR A 140 4.93 6.40 -7.68
CA THR A 140 3.64 5.77 -8.01
C THR A 140 3.07 5.02 -6.79
N PRO A 141 1.78 4.65 -6.78
CA PRO A 141 1.22 3.78 -5.74
C PRO A 141 2.02 2.49 -5.56
N LEU A 142 2.46 1.88 -6.67
CA LEU A 142 3.30 0.69 -6.68
C LEU A 142 4.64 0.93 -5.98
N PHE A 143 5.30 2.05 -6.27
CA PHE A 143 6.56 2.42 -5.63
C PHE A 143 6.40 2.62 -4.13
N LEU A 144 5.32 3.29 -3.70
CA LEU A 144 5.01 3.47 -2.27
C LEU A 144 4.75 2.16 -1.54
N ALA A 145 4.13 1.17 -2.20
CA ALA A 145 3.98 -0.16 -1.61
C ALA A 145 5.35 -0.77 -1.26
N VAL A 146 6.33 -0.66 -2.16
CA VAL A 146 7.71 -1.14 -1.91
C VAL A 146 8.39 -0.34 -0.82
N ARG A 147 8.32 0.98 -0.86
CA ARG A 147 8.93 1.88 0.14
C ARG A 147 8.48 1.56 1.56
N HIS A 148 7.24 1.09 1.71
CA HIS A 148 6.67 0.69 2.99
C HIS A 148 6.70 -0.84 3.25
N GLY A 149 7.43 -1.61 2.44
CA GLY A 149 7.60 -3.06 2.60
C GLY A 149 6.30 -3.86 2.43
N LYS A 150 5.36 -3.37 1.62
CA LYS A 150 4.05 -3.99 1.41
C LYS A 150 4.10 -4.94 0.20
N LYS A 151 4.77 -6.09 0.39
CA LYS A 151 5.02 -7.08 -0.65
C LYS A 151 3.75 -7.51 -1.40
N ASP A 152 2.72 -7.89 -0.66
CA ASP A 152 1.48 -8.42 -1.26
C ASP A 152 0.75 -7.34 -2.09
N ALA A 153 0.74 -6.09 -1.60
CA ALA A 153 0.18 -4.96 -2.33
C ALA A 153 1.01 -4.63 -3.58
N PHE A 154 2.35 -4.67 -3.49
CA PHE A 154 3.23 -4.51 -4.64
C PHE A 154 2.94 -5.56 -5.72
N LEU A 155 2.90 -6.84 -5.34
CA LEU A 155 2.65 -7.95 -6.28
C LEU A 155 1.26 -7.82 -6.92
N TRP A 156 0.26 -7.42 -6.15
CA TRP A 156 -1.08 -7.21 -6.69
C TRP A 156 -1.09 -6.03 -7.66
N LEU A 157 -0.57 -4.85 -7.26
CA LEU A 157 -0.50 -3.66 -8.10
C LEU A 157 0.26 -3.93 -9.41
N TYR A 158 1.38 -4.67 -9.34
CA TYR A 158 2.16 -5.03 -10.52
C TYR A 158 1.34 -5.88 -11.52
N LYS A 159 0.55 -6.84 -11.04
CA LYS A 159 -0.31 -7.69 -11.87
C LYS A 159 -1.46 -6.94 -12.53
N GLU A 160 -1.90 -5.82 -11.94
CA GLU A 160 -2.99 -5.03 -12.47
C GLU A 160 -2.60 -4.22 -13.74
N PHE A 161 -1.32 -4.12 -14.05
CA PHE A 161 -0.89 -3.56 -15.32
C PHE A 161 -1.11 -4.57 -16.45
N GLU A 162 -1.83 -4.13 -17.48
CA GLU A 162 -2.08 -4.94 -18.69
C GLU A 162 -0.82 -5.08 -19.57
N ASP A 163 0.13 -4.16 -19.40
CA ASP A 163 1.35 -4.04 -20.19
C ASP A 163 2.55 -3.90 -19.24
N ASP A 164 3.45 -4.88 -19.30
CA ASP A 164 4.65 -4.93 -18.46
C ASP A 164 5.56 -3.71 -18.67
N THR A 165 5.58 -3.10 -19.86
CA THR A 165 6.34 -1.87 -20.09
C THR A 165 5.83 -0.71 -19.24
N LYS A 166 4.52 -0.60 -19.07
CA LYS A 166 3.89 0.42 -18.22
C LYS A 166 4.11 0.15 -16.72
N ALA A 167 4.06 -1.12 -16.31
CA ALA A 167 4.42 -1.52 -14.96
C ALA A 167 5.85 -1.13 -14.64
N HIS A 168 6.76 -1.37 -15.59
CA HIS A 168 8.16 -1.04 -15.49
C HIS A 168 8.42 0.46 -15.31
N GLU A 169 7.79 1.32 -16.11
CA GLU A 169 7.87 2.77 -15.94
C GLU A 169 7.45 3.23 -14.53
N CYS A 170 6.57 2.46 -13.89
CA CYS A 170 6.10 2.74 -12.53
C CYS A 170 7.02 2.24 -11.43
N CYS A 171 8.04 1.44 -11.76
CA CYS A 171 9.01 0.88 -10.81
C CYS A 171 10.22 1.79 -10.53
N GLY A 172 10.30 2.95 -11.16
CA GLY A 172 11.34 3.96 -10.97
C GLY A 172 10.79 5.33 -10.65
N ILE A 173 11.61 6.15 -9.99
CA ILE A 173 11.36 7.59 -9.79
C ILE A 173 12.33 8.42 -10.61
N GLU A 174 11.92 9.64 -10.96
CA GLU A 174 12.82 10.60 -11.58
C GLU A 174 13.96 10.93 -10.61
N GLY A 175 15.22 10.76 -11.05
CA GLY A 175 16.39 10.98 -10.20
C GLY A 175 17.05 9.71 -9.65
N GLY A 176 16.64 8.50 -10.10
CA GLY A 176 17.46 7.30 -9.98
C GLY A 176 17.09 6.30 -8.89
N GLY A 177 15.94 6.43 -8.25
CA GLY A 177 15.46 5.39 -7.33
C GLY A 177 14.71 4.27 -8.05
N THR A 178 15.07 3.01 -7.80
CA THR A 178 14.31 1.83 -8.29
C THR A 178 13.59 1.15 -7.14
N VAL A 179 12.55 0.38 -7.47
CA VAL A 179 11.86 -0.46 -6.45
C VAL A 179 12.83 -1.43 -5.77
N LEU A 180 13.80 -1.99 -6.50
CA LEU A 180 14.81 -2.88 -5.91
C LEU A 180 15.70 -2.14 -4.92
N TYR A 181 16.22 -0.97 -5.31
CA TYR A 181 17.02 -0.13 -4.42
C TYR A 181 16.25 0.19 -3.14
N CYS A 182 15.00 0.62 -3.29
CA CYS A 182 14.13 1.00 -2.17
C CYS A 182 13.83 -0.18 -1.22
N ALA A 183 13.63 -1.39 -1.78
CA ALA A 183 13.40 -2.60 -0.99
C ALA A 183 14.64 -2.96 -0.15
N ILE A 184 15.84 -2.88 -0.74
CA ILE A 184 17.10 -3.17 -0.04
C ILE A 184 17.39 -2.09 1.00
N GLU A 185 17.21 -0.81 0.67
CA GLU A 185 17.37 0.31 1.60
C GLU A 185 16.46 0.16 2.82
N GLY A 186 15.19 -0.22 2.60
CA GLY A 186 14.23 -0.50 3.66
C GLY A 186 14.49 -1.78 4.46
N GLY A 187 15.42 -2.63 4.01
CA GLY A 187 15.69 -3.94 4.63
C GLY A 187 14.65 -5.02 4.34
N TYR A 188 13.82 -4.83 3.33
CA TYR A 188 12.76 -5.76 2.91
C TYR A 188 13.32 -6.83 1.97
N MET A 189 14.19 -7.70 2.50
CA MET A 189 14.97 -8.66 1.70
C MET A 189 14.11 -9.69 0.99
N ASP A 190 12.98 -10.11 1.56
CA ASP A 190 12.00 -11.00 0.92
C ASP A 190 11.33 -10.34 -0.29
N LEU A 191 11.01 -9.05 -0.18
CA LEU A 191 10.46 -8.27 -1.28
C LEU A 191 11.53 -8.04 -2.37
N ALA A 192 12.76 -7.69 -1.98
CA ALA A 192 13.87 -7.54 -2.92
C ALA A 192 14.12 -8.83 -3.71
N PHE A 193 14.09 -9.98 -3.03
CA PHE A 193 14.21 -11.29 -3.67
C PHE A 193 13.07 -11.52 -4.70
N GLN A 194 11.82 -11.22 -4.35
CA GLN A 194 10.70 -11.36 -5.28
C GLN A 194 10.85 -10.46 -6.51
N ILE A 195 11.31 -9.22 -6.33
CA ILE A 195 11.56 -8.27 -7.43
C ILE A 195 12.61 -8.86 -8.39
N ILE A 196 13.72 -9.41 -7.86
CA ILE A 196 14.76 -10.06 -8.67
C ILE A 196 14.21 -11.26 -9.43
N GLN A 197 13.42 -12.12 -8.77
CA GLN A 197 12.83 -13.29 -9.41
C GLN A 197 11.82 -12.92 -10.51
N MET A 198 11.13 -11.80 -10.37
CA MET A 198 10.24 -11.30 -11.41
C MET A 198 11.02 -10.83 -12.66
N ASP A 199 12.20 -10.26 -12.47
CA ASP A 199 13.08 -9.81 -13.56
C ASP A 199 13.71 -10.98 -14.31
N GLU A 200 14.06 -12.07 -13.62
CA GLU A 200 14.64 -13.26 -14.20
C GLU A 200 13.62 -14.15 -14.96
N ASN A 201 12.32 -13.99 -14.70
CA ASN A 201 11.29 -14.85 -15.30
C ASN A 201 11.01 -14.43 -16.76
N PRO A 202 11.37 -15.29 -17.75
CA PRO A 202 11.17 -14.98 -19.17
C PRO A 202 9.68 -14.87 -19.58
N ASN A 203 8.79 -15.40 -18.76
CA ASN A 203 7.33 -15.35 -18.99
C ASN A 203 6.70 -14.07 -18.38
N LEU A 204 7.32 -13.51 -17.36
CA LEU A 204 7.06 -12.17 -16.86
C LEU A 204 8.03 -11.26 -17.62
N LYS A 205 7.60 -10.54 -18.61
CA LYS A 205 8.43 -9.62 -19.41
C LYS A 205 9.00 -8.43 -18.60
N ALA A 206 9.29 -8.66 -17.35
CA ALA A 206 9.81 -7.69 -16.40
C ALA A 206 11.29 -7.33 -16.63
N LYS A 207 11.74 -7.41 -17.87
CA LYS A 207 13.14 -7.47 -18.32
C LYS A 207 14.04 -6.29 -17.94
N HIS A 208 13.59 -5.34 -17.16
CA HIS A 208 14.33 -4.10 -16.86
C HIS A 208 14.03 -3.49 -15.49
N LEU A 209 13.56 -4.25 -14.49
CA LEU A 209 13.41 -3.75 -13.11
C LEU A 209 14.76 -3.29 -12.51
N MET A 210 15.86 -3.74 -13.10
CA MET A 210 17.23 -3.40 -12.72
C MET A 210 17.88 -2.31 -13.57
N ASP A 211 17.36 -2.01 -14.77
CA ASP A 211 18.05 -1.16 -15.78
C ASP A 211 18.08 0.33 -15.44
N TYR A 212 17.38 0.78 -14.42
CA TYR A 212 17.53 2.14 -13.89
C TYR A 212 18.79 2.24 -12.99
N LEU A 213 19.92 1.82 -13.54
CA LEU A 213 21.23 2.04 -12.93
C LEU A 213 21.74 3.43 -13.35
N ASP A 214 21.02 4.49 -13.00
CA ASP A 214 21.58 5.82 -13.16
C ASP A 214 21.86 6.47 -11.81
N ASN A 215 23.13 6.81 -11.69
CA ASN A 215 23.78 7.74 -10.77
C ASN A 215 24.04 7.30 -9.33
N GLU A 216 25.30 7.00 -9.09
CA GLU A 216 26.10 7.15 -7.88
C GLU A 216 25.91 6.15 -6.72
N LYS A 217 24.76 5.52 -6.55
CA LYS A 217 24.61 4.48 -5.52
C LYS A 217 24.07 3.20 -6.14
N SER A 218 24.98 2.37 -6.61
CA SER A 218 24.66 1.01 -7.05
C SER A 218 23.96 0.24 -5.90
N THR A 219 22.95 -0.57 -6.24
CA THR A 219 22.31 -1.51 -5.33
C THR A 219 23.32 -2.37 -4.54
N LEU A 220 24.48 -2.65 -5.18
CA LEU A 220 25.60 -3.35 -4.55
C LEU A 220 26.28 -2.52 -3.45
N HIS A 221 26.39 -1.21 -3.58
CA HIS A 221 26.92 -0.35 -2.51
C HIS A 221 26.03 -0.37 -1.27
N LEU A 222 24.70 -0.39 -1.45
CA LEU A 222 23.79 -0.53 -0.31
C LEU A 222 23.95 -1.86 0.42
N LEU A 223 24.20 -2.94 -0.31
CA LEU A 223 24.45 -4.25 0.29
C LEU A 223 25.77 -4.25 1.07
N ASP A 224 26.82 -3.57 0.58
CA ASP A 224 28.09 -3.41 1.29
C ASP A 224 27.93 -2.61 2.60
N GLU A 225 27.08 -1.59 2.61
CA GLU A 225 26.74 -0.81 3.81
C GLU A 225 25.89 -1.60 4.83
N LYS A 226 25.35 -2.77 4.46
CA LYS A 226 24.50 -3.62 5.32
C LYS A 226 25.13 -5.00 5.61
N PRO A 227 26.25 -5.05 6.34
CA PRO A 227 26.92 -6.33 6.62
C PRO A 227 26.04 -7.33 7.39
N THR A 228 25.03 -6.82 8.12
CA THR A 228 24.07 -7.68 8.85
C THR A 228 23.10 -8.43 7.93
N ALA A 229 22.97 -8.03 6.67
CA ALA A 229 22.19 -8.76 5.66
C ALA A 229 22.89 -10.07 5.26
N PHE A 230 24.21 -10.18 5.49
CA PHE A 230 24.98 -11.37 5.16
C PHE A 230 25.30 -12.17 6.41
N ARG A 231 25.24 -13.48 6.29
CA ARG A 231 25.58 -14.42 7.38
C ARG A 231 27.00 -14.20 7.92
N SER A 232 27.93 -13.85 7.06
CA SER A 232 29.33 -13.58 7.41
C SER A 232 29.56 -12.27 8.18
N GLY A 233 28.66 -11.29 8.01
CA GLY A 233 28.73 -9.97 8.66
C GLY A 233 28.20 -9.91 10.10
N ILE A 234 27.59 -10.99 10.59
CA ILE A 234 26.98 -11.02 11.92
C ILE A 234 28.01 -11.44 12.96
N HIS A 235 28.48 -10.51 13.77
CA HIS A 235 29.32 -10.80 14.93
C HIS A 235 28.49 -11.30 16.11
N LEU A 236 28.28 -12.60 16.17
CA LEU A 236 27.56 -13.26 17.27
C LEU A 236 28.52 -13.82 18.30
N GLY A 237 28.23 -13.60 19.59
CA GLY A 237 28.90 -14.34 20.68
C GLY A 237 28.68 -15.86 20.54
N LEU A 238 29.59 -16.68 21.09
CA LEU A 238 29.60 -18.14 20.90
C LEU A 238 28.22 -18.81 21.04
N PHE A 239 27.45 -18.44 22.06
CA PHE A 239 26.13 -19.02 22.30
C PHE A 239 25.12 -18.64 21.23
N LYS A 240 25.10 -17.35 20.84
CA LYS A 240 24.23 -16.87 19.75
C LYS A 240 24.66 -17.45 18.41
N LYS A 241 25.95 -17.68 18.18
CA LYS A 241 26.47 -18.31 16.97
C LYS A 241 26.03 -19.77 16.83
N ILE A 242 26.00 -20.52 17.96
CA ILE A 242 25.47 -21.90 17.96
C ILE A 242 23.99 -21.91 17.61
N ILE A 243 23.18 -21.06 18.29
CA ILE A 243 21.75 -20.93 18.00
C ILE A 243 21.54 -20.54 16.54
N TYR A 244 22.25 -19.54 16.03
CA TYR A 244 22.16 -19.06 14.66
C TYR A 244 22.48 -20.17 13.62
N ASN A 245 23.50 -20.99 13.88
CA ASN A 245 23.84 -22.12 13.00
C ASN A 245 22.85 -23.28 13.10
N CYS A 246 22.08 -23.37 14.19
CA CYS A 246 21.02 -24.36 14.37
C CYS A 246 19.67 -23.90 13.78
N ILE A 247 19.50 -22.60 13.52
CA ILE A 247 18.33 -22.09 12.83
C ILE A 247 18.51 -22.36 11.34
N PHE A 248 17.71 -23.27 10.82
CA PHE A 248 17.57 -23.42 9.37
C PHE A 248 16.80 -22.21 8.84
N VAL A 249 17.48 -21.37 8.07
CA VAL A 249 16.81 -20.37 7.24
C VAL A 249 16.28 -21.13 6.04
N GLU A 250 14.96 -21.19 5.88
CA GLU A 250 14.35 -21.72 4.65
C GLU A 250 14.83 -20.85 3.48
N GLU A 251 15.20 -21.50 2.38
CA GLU A 251 15.48 -20.78 1.14
C GLU A 251 14.22 -20.00 0.73
N LEU A 252 14.40 -18.75 0.32
CA LEU A 252 13.32 -17.96 -0.20
C LEU A 252 12.83 -18.62 -1.49
N ILE A 253 11.54 -18.99 -1.50
CA ILE A 253 10.92 -19.62 -2.67
C ILE A 253 10.13 -18.53 -3.39
N PRO A 254 10.24 -18.43 -4.73
CA PRO A 254 9.41 -17.52 -5.52
C PRO A 254 7.92 -17.80 -5.30
N GLU A 255 7.17 -16.80 -4.92
CA GLU A 255 5.71 -16.91 -4.77
C GLU A 255 5.07 -16.88 -6.17
N THR A 256 4.74 -18.06 -6.71
CA THR A 256 4.11 -18.20 -8.04
C THR A 256 2.59 -18.07 -8.01
N SER A 257 1.99 -18.11 -6.82
CA SER A 257 0.54 -18.00 -6.64
C SER A 257 0.20 -17.15 -5.40
N LEU A 258 -0.82 -16.32 -5.52
CA LEU A 258 -1.40 -15.52 -4.44
C LEU A 258 -2.35 -16.33 -3.53
N GLU A 259 -2.17 -17.64 -3.43
CA GLU A 259 -2.88 -18.42 -2.43
C GLU A 259 -2.28 -18.10 -1.07
N SER A 260 -3.07 -17.47 -0.22
CA SER A 260 -2.69 -17.18 1.16
C SER A 260 -2.36 -18.50 1.87
N PRO A 261 -1.16 -18.66 2.43
CA PRO A 261 -0.81 -19.85 3.17
C PRO A 261 -1.75 -19.98 4.37
N GLN A 262 -2.32 -21.17 4.57
CA GLN A 262 -3.24 -21.48 5.66
C GLN A 262 -2.62 -21.32 7.07
N HIS A 263 -1.31 -21.04 7.14
CA HIS A 263 -0.56 -20.89 8.40
C HIS A 263 0.30 -19.62 8.38
N PRO A 264 0.54 -18.99 9.55
CA PRO A 264 1.48 -17.88 9.66
C PRO A 264 2.84 -18.26 9.07
N LYS A 265 3.46 -17.34 8.32
CA LYS A 265 4.74 -17.55 7.60
C LYS A 265 5.88 -18.13 8.47
N ASN A 266 5.82 -17.96 9.79
CA ASN A 266 6.81 -18.47 10.75
C ASN A 266 6.41 -19.79 11.43
N TYR A 267 5.27 -20.37 11.12
CA TYR A 267 4.79 -21.56 11.81
C TYR A 267 5.71 -22.76 11.57
N GLN A 268 6.08 -22.99 10.32
CA GLN A 268 6.99 -24.09 9.94
C GLN A 268 8.40 -23.88 10.53
N THR A 269 8.89 -22.64 10.53
CA THR A 269 10.17 -22.28 11.15
C THR A 269 10.15 -22.55 12.65
N CYS A 270 9.04 -22.23 13.33
CA CYS A 270 8.88 -22.53 14.75
C CYS A 270 8.86 -24.05 15.02
N ILE A 271 8.11 -24.82 14.22
CA ILE A 271 8.08 -26.28 14.35
C ILE A 271 9.49 -26.87 14.14
N ASN A 272 10.19 -26.44 13.09
CA ASN A 272 11.54 -26.91 12.78
C ASN A 272 12.55 -26.50 13.87
N PHE A 273 12.39 -25.33 14.49
CA PHE A 273 13.21 -24.87 15.60
C PHE A 273 13.12 -25.80 16.81
N PHE A 274 11.91 -26.28 17.14
CA PHE A 274 11.72 -27.19 18.28
C PHE A 274 11.99 -28.66 17.95
N GLN A 275 11.76 -29.11 16.72
CA GLN A 275 11.94 -30.52 16.36
C GLN A 275 13.41 -30.91 16.08
N LYS A 276 14.21 -30.06 15.44
CA LYS A 276 15.60 -30.39 15.07
C LYS A 276 16.59 -30.45 16.25
N PRO A 277 16.56 -29.56 17.24
CA PRO A 277 17.37 -29.74 18.46
C PRO A 277 17.05 -31.05 19.19
N TRP A 278 15.79 -31.48 19.19
CA TRP A 278 15.38 -32.78 19.76
C TRP A 278 15.97 -33.96 18.99
N GLN A 279 16.00 -33.89 17.66
CA GLN A 279 16.65 -34.94 16.84
C GLN A 279 18.16 -35.01 17.08
N MET A 280 18.83 -33.85 17.26
CA MET A 280 20.24 -33.78 17.60
C MET A 280 20.50 -34.30 19.01
N ILE A 281 19.69 -33.98 19.99
CA ILE A 281 19.77 -34.50 21.36
C ILE A 281 19.53 -36.02 21.36
N LYS A 282 18.65 -36.52 20.53
CA LYS A 282 18.41 -37.96 20.35
C LYS A 282 19.61 -38.71 19.75
N LEU A 283 20.33 -38.06 18.84
CA LEU A 283 21.55 -38.57 18.21
C LEU A 283 22.75 -38.58 19.17
N LEU A 284 22.80 -37.64 20.12
CA LEU A 284 23.91 -37.47 21.06
C LEU A 284 23.69 -38.14 22.41
N GLY A 285 22.48 -38.55 22.76
CA GLY A 285 22.21 -38.93 24.16
C GLY A 285 21.16 -40.00 24.45
N GLY A 286 20.70 -40.81 23.53
CA GLY A 286 19.93 -42.02 23.88
C GLY A 286 18.72 -41.88 24.83
N VAL A 287 18.06 -40.73 24.88
CA VAL A 287 16.95 -40.46 25.82
C VAL A 287 15.63 -40.33 25.06
N GLY A 288 14.60 -40.94 25.66
CA GLY A 288 13.27 -41.27 25.18
C GLY A 288 12.52 -40.29 24.28
N THR A 289 11.49 -40.83 23.62
CA THR A 289 10.61 -40.14 22.69
C THR A 289 9.93 -38.94 23.32
N PRO A 290 9.84 -37.77 22.64
CA PRO A 290 9.00 -36.66 23.09
C PRO A 290 7.52 -37.11 23.04
N PRO A 291 6.68 -36.57 23.92
CA PRO A 291 5.25 -36.81 23.82
C PRO A 291 4.73 -36.36 22.45
N PRO A 292 3.78 -37.07 21.87
CA PRO A 292 3.18 -36.67 20.60
C PRO A 292 2.55 -35.29 20.81
N MET A 293 2.98 -34.32 20.00
CA MET A 293 2.25 -33.05 19.88
C MET A 293 0.95 -33.38 19.17
N THR A 294 -0.11 -33.56 19.96
CA THR A 294 -1.47 -33.62 19.43
C THR A 294 -1.72 -32.33 18.67
N SER A 295 -2.12 -32.47 17.42
CA SER A 295 -2.66 -31.38 16.62
C SER A 295 -3.77 -30.72 17.46
N GLY A 296 -3.48 -29.52 18.00
CA GLY A 296 -4.40 -28.77 18.84
C GLY A 296 -5.53 -28.16 18.02
N ALA A 297 -6.46 -29.03 17.63
CA ALA A 297 -7.84 -28.65 17.48
C ALA A 297 -8.41 -28.53 18.90
N HIS A 298 -8.98 -27.39 19.24
CA HIS A 298 -9.59 -26.99 20.51
C HIS A 298 -8.68 -26.30 21.53
N LEU A 299 -8.52 -24.98 21.35
CA LEU A 299 -8.27 -24.03 22.42
C LEU A 299 -8.90 -22.68 22.06
N TYR A 300 -10.21 -22.64 21.99
CA TYR A 300 -11.01 -21.46 22.30
C TYR A 300 -12.18 -21.92 23.15
N PRO A 301 -12.22 -21.56 24.45
CA PRO A 301 -13.44 -21.68 25.23
C PRO A 301 -14.38 -20.53 24.81
N ASP A 302 -15.60 -20.89 24.44
CA ASP A 302 -16.74 -19.99 24.34
C ASP A 302 -16.81 -19.13 25.61
N ARG A 303 -16.87 -17.83 25.44
CA ARG A 303 -17.30 -16.93 26.51
C ARG A 303 -18.73 -16.46 26.25
N PRO A 304 -19.52 -16.38 27.27
CA PRO A 304 -20.93 -16.02 27.23
C PRO A 304 -21.16 -14.56 26.84
#